data_7f96c75be9ea7c320d6285c6e99d0625
#
_entry.id   7f96c75be9ea7c320d6285c6e99d0625
#
_cell.length_a   1.000
_cell.length_b   1.000
_cell.length_c   1.000
_cell.angle_alpha   90.00
_cell.angle_beta   90.00
_cell.angle_gamma   90.00
#
_symmetry.space_group_name_H-M   'P 1'
#
loop_
_entity.id
_entity.type
_entity.pdbx_description
1 polymer ?
#
loop_
_entity_poly.entity_id
_entity_poly.type
_entity_poly.pdbx_seq_one_letter_code
_entity_poly.pdbx_strand_id
1 'polypeptide(L)'
;MTDPFSPAEDTTELAPKHAARSEARAVSRRHFLQLLGGTAGAVAVSGALVSCSQGTGGEAESSTVAGTTTPTSLVRLSSVVTPQDGGLYDDLLPDFERQTGYQVELTTGEDVYGPARDGHADVVLSHYGHKDAQAFVQDGFGQWPQPVFFNQLALLGPPSDPAQVRDLIDLVEAFRRIANTHSPLIVNNIEGVKYLTEILWNAAGFTEKGGWYNEQGLQGQDAIVEAARQDGYVFWGLTPFLRTQRQNKVNLQPLVLNDPLLQRIMVTVVVNPDRVSGVNVEGAMAFQQYLLAPATQARIRGFRLPGIDRQIWWPAGRNNAGYALPEL
;
A
#
# COMPACT_ATOMS: atom_id res chain seq x y z
N MET A 1 -21.01 52.64 -35.09
CA MET A 1 -19.94 51.77 -34.54
C MET A 1 -20.67 50.59 -33.91
N THR A 2 -20.67 49.48 -34.62
CA THR A 2 -21.43 48.26 -34.39
C THR A 2 -20.65 47.30 -33.53
N ASP A 3 -21.28 46.82 -32.45
CA ASP A 3 -20.81 45.82 -31.52
C ASP A 3 -20.90 44.40 -32.16
N PRO A 4 -19.84 43.58 -32.18
CA PRO A 4 -19.83 42.30 -32.88
C PRO A 4 -19.84 41.09 -31.92
N PHE A 5 -20.66 41.00 -30.89
CA PHE A 5 -20.87 39.78 -30.14
C PHE A 5 -22.33 39.61 -29.68
N SER A 6 -23.13 39.00 -30.57
CA SER A 6 -24.41 38.40 -30.22
C SER A 6 -24.32 36.90 -30.50
N PRO A 7 -24.60 36.01 -29.54
CA PRO A 7 -24.63 34.57 -29.79
C PRO A 7 -25.98 34.17 -30.40
N ALA A 8 -25.92 33.44 -31.51
CA ALA A 8 -27.07 32.82 -32.15
C ALA A 8 -27.54 31.63 -31.33
N GLU A 9 -28.83 31.62 -31.01
CA GLU A 9 -29.55 30.45 -30.44
C GLU A 9 -29.73 29.42 -31.56
N ASP A 10 -29.16 28.23 -31.38
CA ASP A 10 -29.51 27.05 -32.19
C ASP A 10 -30.18 26.00 -31.25
N THR A 11 -31.50 25.99 -31.33
CA THR A 11 -32.36 25.02 -30.67
C THR A 11 -32.52 23.81 -31.57
N THR A 12 -31.70 22.77 -31.35
CA THR A 12 -31.96 21.45 -31.95
C THR A 12 -32.44 20.48 -30.86
N GLU A 13 -33.73 20.25 -30.92
CA GLU A 13 -34.49 19.28 -30.12
C GLU A 13 -34.03 17.86 -30.44
N LEU A 14 -33.41 17.18 -29.49
CA LEU A 14 -33.02 15.74 -29.52
C LEU A 14 -33.96 14.92 -28.63
N ALA A 15 -34.83 14.15 -29.27
CA ALA A 15 -35.74 13.20 -28.67
C ALA A 15 -34.98 12.09 -27.89
N PRO A 16 -35.54 11.54 -26.80
CA PRO A 16 -34.89 10.52 -26.00
C PRO A 16 -34.98 9.14 -26.65
N LYS A 17 -33.83 8.51 -26.92
CA LYS A 17 -33.75 7.09 -27.28
C LYS A 17 -33.91 6.22 -26.01
N HIS A 18 -34.80 5.28 -26.10
CA HIS A 18 -35.09 4.25 -25.12
C HIS A 18 -33.84 3.56 -24.57
N ALA A 19 -33.62 3.69 -23.27
CA ALA A 19 -32.67 2.88 -22.52
C ALA A 19 -33.36 1.56 -22.10
N ALA A 20 -32.86 0.45 -22.62
CA ALA A 20 -33.22 -0.88 -22.15
C ALA A 20 -32.68 -1.07 -20.73
N ARG A 21 -33.57 -1.20 -19.75
CA ARG A 21 -33.23 -1.59 -18.37
C ARG A 21 -32.84 -3.07 -18.36
N SER A 22 -31.56 -3.35 -18.13
CA SER A 22 -31.14 -4.68 -17.67
C SER A 22 -31.45 -4.79 -16.18
N GLU A 23 -32.39 -5.63 -15.83
CA GLU A 23 -32.67 -5.99 -14.43
C GLU A 23 -31.53 -6.85 -13.88
N ALA A 24 -30.63 -6.24 -13.12
CA ALA A 24 -29.70 -6.98 -12.29
C ALA A 24 -30.47 -7.59 -11.10
N ARG A 25 -30.69 -8.92 -11.14
CA ARG A 25 -31.24 -9.68 -10.03
C ARG A 25 -30.34 -9.52 -8.81
N ALA A 26 -30.80 -8.80 -7.81
CA ALA A 26 -30.19 -8.72 -6.49
C ALA A 26 -30.29 -10.10 -5.82
N VAL A 27 -29.14 -10.79 -5.69
CA VAL A 27 -29.04 -12.03 -4.92
C VAL A 27 -29.13 -11.66 -3.44
N SER A 28 -30.22 -12.08 -2.79
CA SER A 28 -30.45 -11.82 -1.37
C SER A 28 -29.39 -12.48 -0.50
N ARG A 29 -28.84 -11.74 0.47
CA ARG A 29 -27.86 -12.20 1.47
C ARG A 29 -28.29 -13.45 2.25
N ARG A 30 -29.56 -13.80 2.23
CA ARG A 30 -30.10 -15.02 2.88
C ARG A 30 -29.79 -16.31 2.12
N HIS A 31 -29.57 -16.27 0.82
CA HIS A 31 -29.25 -17.49 0.03
C HIS A 31 -27.77 -17.90 0.13
N PHE A 32 -26.89 -16.99 0.48
CA PHE A 32 -25.45 -17.28 0.61
C PHE A 32 -25.11 -18.05 1.91
N LEU A 33 -25.93 -17.90 2.97
CA LEU A 33 -25.70 -18.56 4.25
C LEU A 33 -26.28 -19.99 4.34
N GLN A 34 -27.07 -20.44 3.37
CA GLN A 34 -27.63 -21.80 3.34
C GLN A 34 -26.73 -22.85 2.66
N LEU A 35 -25.64 -22.43 2.01
CA LEU A 35 -24.70 -23.35 1.34
C LEU A 35 -23.52 -23.81 2.24
N LEU A 36 -23.42 -23.33 3.47
CA LEU A 36 -22.35 -23.68 4.42
C LEU A 36 -22.80 -24.54 5.61
N GLY A 37 -24.03 -25.06 5.58
CA GLY A 37 -24.58 -25.86 6.66
C GLY A 37 -25.08 -27.23 6.21
N GLY A 38 -24.27 -28.26 6.31
CA GLY A 38 -24.71 -29.65 6.13
C GLY A 38 -23.55 -30.54 5.70
N THR A 39 -22.89 -31.23 6.59
CA THR A 39 -23.13 -32.61 6.99
C THR A 39 -22.13 -33.06 8.04
N ALA A 40 -22.61 -33.21 9.26
CA ALA A 40 -21.95 -34.06 10.25
C ALA A 40 -22.40 -35.52 9.95
N GLY A 41 -21.49 -36.31 9.41
CA GLY A 41 -21.69 -37.74 9.17
C GLY A 41 -20.76 -38.55 10.07
N ALA A 42 -21.32 -39.29 10.99
CA ALA A 42 -20.63 -40.21 11.88
C ALA A 42 -19.97 -41.35 11.09
N VAL A 43 -18.69 -41.61 11.33
CA VAL A 43 -17.97 -42.77 10.83
C VAL A 43 -17.97 -43.84 11.91
N ALA A 44 -18.70 -44.92 11.68
CA ALA A 44 -18.63 -46.15 12.41
C ALA A 44 -17.44 -47.00 11.92
N VAL A 45 -16.59 -47.39 12.83
CA VAL A 45 -15.48 -48.35 12.61
C VAL A 45 -16.05 -49.75 12.57
N SER A 46 -15.83 -50.54 11.50
CA SER A 46 -15.97 -51.97 11.48
C SER A 46 -14.78 -52.58 10.75
N GLY A 47 -13.96 -53.27 11.50
CA GLY A 47 -12.88 -54.10 10.98
C GLY A 47 -13.40 -55.42 10.38
N ALA A 48 -12.75 -55.88 9.32
CA ALA A 48 -12.78 -57.28 8.91
C ALA A 48 -11.52 -57.68 8.17
N LEU A 49 -11.11 -58.87 8.45
CA LEU A 49 -9.86 -59.57 8.21
C LEU A 49 -9.67 -60.01 6.74
N VAL A 50 -8.43 -60.02 6.36
CA VAL A 50 -7.63 -60.86 5.43
C VAL A 50 -8.36 -61.99 4.70
N SER A 51 -8.18 -62.07 3.38
CA SER A 51 -8.01 -63.32 2.63
C SER A 51 -7.16 -63.10 1.38
N CYS A 52 -6.06 -63.83 1.30
CA CYS A 52 -5.22 -63.95 0.09
C CYS A 52 -5.90 -64.95 -0.87
N SER A 53 -5.96 -64.58 -2.19
CA SER A 53 -6.08 -65.59 -3.21
C SER A 53 -5.39 -65.08 -4.49
N GLN A 54 -4.48 -65.93 -5.01
CA GLN A 54 -3.74 -65.77 -6.25
C GLN A 54 -4.68 -66.02 -7.42
N GLY A 55 -4.52 -65.21 -8.50
CA GLY A 55 -5.20 -65.41 -9.78
C GLY A 55 -4.67 -64.52 -10.88
N THR A 56 -3.94 -65.08 -11.76
CA THR A 56 -3.38 -64.73 -13.06
C THR A 56 -4.14 -63.72 -13.94
N GLY A 57 -3.39 -62.77 -14.50
CA GLY A 57 -3.42 -62.32 -15.91
C GLY A 57 -4.55 -61.33 -16.25
N GLY A 58 -4.19 -60.09 -16.47
CA GLY A 58 -5.02 -59.07 -17.13
C GLY A 58 -4.25 -57.77 -17.26
N GLU A 59 -4.01 -57.35 -18.49
CA GLU A 59 -3.39 -56.09 -18.86
C GLU A 59 -4.11 -54.93 -18.14
N ALA A 60 -3.43 -54.24 -17.24
CA ALA A 60 -3.95 -53.05 -16.58
C ALA A 60 -3.60 -51.85 -17.45
N GLU A 61 -4.59 -51.21 -18.03
CA GLU A 61 -4.51 -49.87 -18.56
C GLU A 61 -3.92 -48.94 -17.47
N SER A 62 -2.79 -48.30 -17.79
CA SER A 62 -2.18 -47.32 -16.95
C SER A 62 -3.07 -46.07 -16.86
N SER A 63 -3.92 -46.02 -15.85
CA SER A 63 -4.56 -44.79 -15.44
C SER A 63 -3.46 -43.83 -14.97
N THR A 64 -3.17 -42.85 -15.80
CA THR A 64 -2.34 -41.70 -15.46
C THR A 64 -2.99 -41.01 -14.27
N VAL A 65 -2.47 -41.26 -13.08
CA VAL A 65 -2.78 -40.49 -11.88
C VAL A 65 -2.34 -39.07 -12.18
N ALA A 66 -3.32 -38.16 -12.29
CA ALA A 66 -3.03 -36.73 -12.35
C ALA A 66 -2.09 -36.40 -11.19
N GLY A 67 -0.88 -35.97 -11.53
CA GLY A 67 0.12 -35.65 -10.56
C GLY A 67 -0.45 -34.59 -9.61
N THR A 68 -0.54 -34.95 -8.33
CA THR A 68 -0.81 -34.03 -7.24
C THR A 68 0.42 -33.15 -7.19
N THR A 69 0.35 -31.97 -7.80
CA THR A 69 1.38 -30.94 -7.64
C THR A 69 1.40 -30.60 -6.17
N THR A 70 2.48 -30.95 -5.48
CA THR A 70 2.71 -30.50 -4.10
C THR A 70 2.59 -28.97 -4.10
N PRO A 71 1.76 -28.38 -3.24
CA PRO A 71 1.63 -26.92 -3.17
C PRO A 71 3.01 -26.31 -3.01
N THR A 72 3.35 -25.31 -3.84
CA THR A 72 4.63 -24.62 -3.74
C THR A 72 4.66 -23.91 -2.40
N SER A 73 5.57 -24.30 -1.52
CA SER A 73 5.73 -23.69 -0.19
C SER A 73 6.37 -22.30 -0.26
N LEU A 74 6.74 -21.81 -1.44
CA LEU A 74 7.39 -20.54 -1.67
C LEU A 74 6.35 -19.47 -2.06
N VAL A 75 6.45 -18.30 -1.42
CA VAL A 75 5.71 -17.07 -1.77
C VAL A 75 6.71 -16.02 -2.23
N ARG A 76 6.62 -15.62 -3.48
CA ARG A 76 7.48 -14.58 -4.07
C ARG A 76 6.83 -13.20 -3.84
N LEU A 77 7.45 -12.42 -2.97
CA LEU A 77 7.00 -11.08 -2.60
C LEU A 77 7.83 -10.02 -3.32
N SER A 78 7.21 -9.27 -4.23
CA SER A 78 7.79 -8.06 -4.80
C SER A 78 7.34 -6.83 -4.02
N SER A 79 8.26 -6.06 -3.47
CA SER A 79 7.93 -4.98 -2.55
C SER A 79 8.75 -3.71 -2.77
N VAL A 80 8.13 -2.55 -2.49
CA VAL A 80 8.90 -1.33 -2.29
C VAL A 80 9.83 -1.50 -1.09
N VAL A 81 10.98 -0.82 -1.11
CA VAL A 81 12.04 -0.99 -0.09
C VAL A 81 11.64 -0.54 1.32
N THR A 82 10.64 0.32 1.45
CA THR A 82 10.29 0.99 2.71
C THR A 82 10.02 0.05 3.89
N PRO A 83 9.25 -1.07 3.76
CA PRO A 83 9.05 -1.97 4.89
C PRO A 83 10.32 -2.71 5.32
N GLN A 84 11.23 -3.04 4.39
CA GLN A 84 12.52 -3.64 4.69
C GLN A 84 13.41 -2.64 5.40
N ASP A 85 13.59 -1.45 4.84
CA ASP A 85 14.36 -0.37 5.45
C ASP A 85 13.82 0.07 6.81
N GLY A 86 12.51 0.01 6.98
CA GLY A 86 11.85 0.27 8.25
C GLY A 86 11.89 -0.89 9.25
N GLY A 87 12.59 -2.00 8.94
CA GLY A 87 12.77 -3.16 9.81
C GLY A 87 11.49 -3.99 10.04
N LEU A 88 10.39 -3.64 9.36
CA LEU A 88 9.11 -4.32 9.59
C LEU A 88 9.15 -5.77 9.07
N TYR A 89 9.83 -6.01 7.98
CA TYR A 89 9.96 -7.35 7.42
C TYR A 89 10.82 -8.27 8.29
N ASP A 90 11.83 -7.75 8.99
CA ASP A 90 12.65 -8.54 9.91
C ASP A 90 11.80 -9.12 11.07
N ASP A 91 10.69 -8.46 11.38
CA ASP A 91 9.74 -8.90 12.39
C ASP A 91 8.62 -9.78 11.82
N LEU A 92 8.02 -9.40 10.68
CA LEU A 92 6.81 -10.04 10.16
C LEU A 92 7.09 -11.30 9.32
N LEU A 93 8.13 -11.32 8.47
CA LEU A 93 8.35 -12.45 7.57
C LEU A 93 8.70 -13.74 8.31
N PRO A 94 9.63 -13.76 9.29
CA PRO A 94 9.89 -14.97 10.05
C PRO A 94 8.67 -15.46 10.86
N ASP A 95 7.79 -14.55 11.28
CA ASP A 95 6.57 -14.90 11.99
C ASP A 95 5.54 -15.55 11.04
N PHE A 96 5.35 -15.01 9.84
CA PHE A 96 4.52 -15.59 8.79
C PHE A 96 4.99 -17.00 8.43
N GLU A 97 6.28 -17.18 8.15
CA GLU A 97 6.87 -18.46 7.78
C GLU A 97 6.66 -19.52 8.87
N ARG A 98 6.86 -19.14 10.13
CA ARG A 98 6.65 -20.04 11.27
C ARG A 98 5.19 -20.43 11.45
N GLN A 99 4.24 -19.51 11.21
CA GLN A 99 2.82 -19.76 11.41
C GLN A 99 2.19 -20.59 10.28
N THR A 100 2.68 -20.43 9.06
CA THR A 100 2.02 -20.99 7.88
C THR A 100 2.81 -22.14 7.23
N GLY A 101 4.11 -22.22 7.47
CA GLY A 101 5.00 -23.15 6.77
C GLY A 101 5.42 -22.68 5.37
N TYR A 102 4.92 -21.55 4.88
CA TYR A 102 5.44 -20.95 3.66
C TYR A 102 6.82 -20.33 3.90
N GLN A 103 7.63 -20.28 2.85
CA GLN A 103 8.87 -19.50 2.79
C GLN A 103 8.62 -18.25 1.96
N VAL A 104 9.26 -17.13 2.29
CA VAL A 104 9.12 -15.88 1.53
C VAL A 104 10.41 -15.56 0.77
N GLU A 105 10.31 -15.46 -0.54
CA GLU A 105 11.36 -14.89 -1.38
C GLU A 105 11.03 -13.40 -1.60
N LEU A 106 11.80 -12.52 -0.94
CA LEU A 106 11.60 -11.08 -0.99
C LEU A 106 12.49 -10.45 -2.05
N THR A 107 11.88 -9.74 -3.01
CA THR A 107 12.55 -8.82 -3.93
C THR A 107 12.08 -7.41 -3.65
N THR A 108 13.01 -6.46 -3.51
CA THR A 108 12.68 -5.06 -3.29
C THR A 108 13.24 -4.16 -4.38
N GLY A 109 12.51 -3.08 -4.70
CA GLY A 109 12.93 -2.13 -5.74
C GLY A 109 11.93 -1.00 -5.95
N GLU A 110 12.18 -0.20 -6.97
CA GLU A 110 11.25 0.85 -7.43
C GLU A 110 10.21 0.27 -8.40
N ASP A 111 10.65 -0.61 -9.31
CA ASP A 111 9.74 -1.37 -10.17
C ASP A 111 9.34 -2.67 -9.49
N VAL A 112 8.18 -2.65 -8.82
CA VAL A 112 7.62 -3.82 -8.13
C VAL A 112 6.57 -4.55 -8.96
N TYR A 113 6.04 -3.91 -10.01
CA TYR A 113 4.99 -4.46 -10.85
C TYR A 113 5.50 -5.15 -12.12
N GLY A 114 6.69 -4.76 -12.64
CA GLY A 114 7.35 -5.43 -13.75
C GLY A 114 7.62 -6.90 -13.44
N PRO A 115 8.36 -7.26 -12.38
CA PRO A 115 8.57 -8.65 -11.97
C PRO A 115 7.27 -9.45 -11.81
N ALA A 116 6.21 -8.82 -11.31
CA ALA A 116 4.91 -9.47 -11.15
C ALA A 116 4.22 -9.78 -12.50
N ARG A 117 4.33 -8.88 -13.50
CA ARG A 117 3.86 -9.13 -14.87
C ARG A 117 4.61 -10.29 -15.53
N ASP A 118 5.89 -10.39 -15.27
CA ASP A 118 6.79 -11.38 -15.85
C ASP A 118 6.74 -12.75 -15.13
N GLY A 119 5.88 -12.90 -14.11
CA GLY A 119 5.69 -14.16 -13.39
C GLY A 119 6.74 -14.44 -12.32
N HIS A 120 7.48 -13.41 -11.89
CA HIS A 120 8.51 -13.50 -10.85
C HIS A 120 8.02 -13.08 -9.45
N ALA A 121 6.72 -12.79 -9.31
CA ALA A 121 6.09 -12.53 -8.02
C ALA A 121 4.70 -13.14 -7.95
N ASP A 122 4.27 -13.48 -6.74
CA ASP A 122 2.93 -13.98 -6.42
C ASP A 122 2.06 -12.89 -5.79
N VAL A 123 2.71 -11.98 -5.07
CA VAL A 123 2.09 -10.83 -4.42
C VAL A 123 3.01 -9.61 -4.52
N VAL A 124 2.41 -8.45 -4.76
CA VAL A 124 3.10 -7.15 -4.75
C VAL A 124 2.70 -6.40 -3.49
N LEU A 125 3.66 -5.75 -2.83
CA LEU A 125 3.40 -4.80 -1.75
C LEU A 125 3.97 -3.43 -2.13
N SER A 126 3.10 -2.43 -2.24
CA SER A 126 3.48 -1.08 -2.64
C SER A 126 2.69 -0.01 -1.90
N HIS A 127 3.02 1.24 -2.10
CA HIS A 127 2.13 2.34 -1.72
C HIS A 127 0.88 2.35 -2.63
N TYR A 128 -0.28 2.65 -2.05
CA TYR A 128 -1.55 2.74 -2.80
C TYR A 128 -1.47 3.67 -4.01
N GLY A 129 -0.76 4.78 -3.91
CA GLY A 129 -0.52 5.75 -4.99
C GLY A 129 0.70 5.44 -5.86
N HIS A 130 1.20 4.18 -5.89
CA HIS A 130 2.27 3.82 -6.81
C HIS A 130 1.79 3.94 -8.25
N LYS A 131 2.60 4.57 -9.11
CA LYS A 131 2.21 4.92 -10.50
C LYS A 131 1.72 3.73 -11.34
N ASP A 132 2.29 2.54 -11.11
CA ASP A 132 1.98 1.34 -11.88
C ASP A 132 0.85 0.49 -11.28
N ALA A 133 0.42 0.77 -10.04
CA ALA A 133 -0.59 -0.01 -9.34
C ALA A 133 -1.93 -0.04 -10.08
N GLN A 134 -2.38 1.13 -10.53
CA GLN A 134 -3.66 1.27 -11.21
C GLN A 134 -3.66 0.51 -12.55
N ALA A 135 -2.64 0.69 -13.37
CA ALA A 135 -2.52 0.00 -14.66
C ALA A 135 -2.43 -1.53 -14.47
N PHE A 136 -1.66 -2.01 -13.49
CA PHE A 136 -1.53 -3.43 -13.20
C PHE A 136 -2.88 -4.10 -12.90
N VAL A 137 -3.73 -3.43 -12.13
CA VAL A 137 -5.07 -3.95 -11.79
C VAL A 137 -6.05 -3.79 -12.94
N GLN A 138 -6.06 -2.64 -13.63
CA GLN A 138 -6.95 -2.39 -14.78
C GLN A 138 -6.67 -3.32 -15.97
N ASP A 139 -5.40 -3.66 -16.21
CA ASP A 139 -4.99 -4.61 -17.25
C ASP A 139 -5.25 -6.07 -16.85
N GLY A 140 -5.76 -6.32 -15.66
CA GLY A 140 -6.14 -7.63 -15.15
C GLY A 140 -4.98 -8.48 -14.63
N PHE A 141 -3.77 -7.93 -14.46
CA PHE A 141 -2.62 -8.65 -13.91
C PHE A 141 -2.70 -8.86 -12.40
N GLY A 142 -3.46 -8.06 -11.67
CA GLY A 142 -3.62 -8.15 -10.23
C GLY A 142 -5.08 -8.13 -9.78
N GLN A 143 -5.32 -8.75 -8.63
CA GLN A 143 -6.58 -8.62 -7.91
C GLN A 143 -6.72 -7.21 -7.33
N TRP A 144 -7.89 -6.92 -6.75
CA TRP A 144 -8.12 -5.61 -6.14
C TRP A 144 -7.17 -5.37 -4.95
N PRO A 145 -6.53 -4.18 -4.86
CA PRO A 145 -5.58 -3.88 -3.79
C PRO A 145 -6.20 -3.94 -2.40
N GLN A 146 -5.49 -4.55 -1.44
CA GLN A 146 -5.92 -4.61 -0.04
C GLN A 146 -5.00 -3.75 0.83
N PRO A 147 -5.51 -2.70 1.50
CA PRO A 147 -4.76 -1.96 2.50
C PRO A 147 -4.35 -2.86 3.66
N VAL A 148 -3.06 -2.89 3.99
CA VAL A 148 -2.52 -3.80 5.01
C VAL A 148 -1.90 -3.07 6.21
N PHE A 149 -1.27 -1.95 6.00
CA PHE A 149 -0.73 -1.05 7.03
C PHE A 149 -0.37 0.30 6.41
N PHE A 150 0.12 1.25 7.18
CA PHE A 150 0.64 2.48 6.63
C PHE A 150 1.87 3.00 7.40
N ASN A 151 2.66 3.78 6.72
CA ASN A 151 3.68 4.66 7.26
C ASN A 151 3.30 6.11 6.96
N GLN A 152 4.17 7.06 7.28
CA GLN A 152 3.83 8.45 7.02
C GLN A 152 5.04 9.28 6.57
N LEU A 153 4.74 10.36 5.89
CA LEU A 153 5.63 11.50 5.71
C LEU A 153 5.61 12.39 6.95
N ALA A 154 6.52 13.32 7.01
CA ALA A 154 6.54 14.40 7.98
C ALA A 154 6.91 15.71 7.28
N LEU A 155 6.38 16.82 7.75
CA LEU A 155 7.01 18.11 7.52
C LEU A 155 8.10 18.27 8.56
N LEU A 156 9.33 18.30 8.10
CA LEU A 156 10.54 18.46 8.90
C LEU A 156 10.98 19.92 8.86
N GLY A 157 11.53 20.40 9.95
CA GLY A 157 12.04 21.77 10.02
C GLY A 157 13.04 21.97 11.16
N PRO A 158 13.63 23.16 11.26
CA PRO A 158 14.58 23.47 12.30
C PRO A 158 13.90 23.51 13.69
N PRO A 159 14.67 23.26 14.77
CA PRO A 159 14.13 23.34 16.14
C PRO A 159 13.55 24.72 16.49
N SER A 160 14.05 25.78 15.89
CA SER A 160 13.62 27.17 16.05
C SER A 160 12.23 27.45 15.50
N ASP A 161 11.80 26.66 14.49
CA ASP A 161 10.50 26.76 13.83
C ASP A 161 10.03 28.20 13.52
N PRO A 162 10.76 28.94 12.68
CA PRO A 162 10.46 30.36 12.44
C PRO A 162 9.06 30.58 11.84
N ALA A 163 8.50 29.61 11.11
CA ALA A 163 7.15 29.68 10.56
C ALA A 163 6.07 29.24 11.55
N GLN A 164 6.45 28.76 12.76
CA GLN A 164 5.51 28.31 13.80
C GLN A 164 4.51 27.28 13.31
N VAL A 165 5.03 26.23 12.66
CA VAL A 165 4.20 25.16 12.06
C VAL A 165 4.08 23.94 12.98
N ARG A 166 4.81 23.89 14.08
CA ARG A 166 4.83 22.74 15.00
C ARG A 166 3.42 22.39 15.47
N ASP A 167 3.12 21.09 15.42
CA ASP A 167 1.87 20.49 15.88
C ASP A 167 0.60 20.97 15.16
N LEU A 168 0.74 21.68 14.02
CA LEU A 168 -0.39 21.94 13.15
C LEU A 168 -0.97 20.62 12.62
N ILE A 169 -2.27 20.63 12.42
CA ILE A 169 -3.03 19.51 11.82
C ILE A 169 -3.48 19.81 10.38
N ASP A 170 -3.13 20.98 9.86
CA ASP A 170 -3.44 21.46 8.51
C ASP A 170 -2.12 21.81 7.79
N LEU A 171 -1.74 20.97 6.84
CA LEU A 171 -0.55 21.19 6.03
C LEU A 171 -0.65 22.40 5.09
N VAL A 172 -1.85 22.75 4.64
CA VAL A 172 -2.04 23.94 3.77
C VAL A 172 -1.74 25.20 4.57
N GLU A 173 -2.19 25.24 5.83
CA GLU A 173 -1.85 26.34 6.74
C GLU A 173 -0.36 26.37 7.06
N ALA A 174 0.26 25.22 7.32
CA ALA A 174 1.71 25.12 7.53
C ALA A 174 2.48 25.67 6.32
N PHE A 175 2.05 25.30 5.12
CA PHE A 175 2.66 25.75 3.88
C PHE A 175 2.52 27.28 3.69
N ARG A 176 1.34 27.85 4.00
CA ARG A 176 1.12 29.31 3.98
C ARG A 176 2.03 30.04 4.96
N ARG A 177 2.22 29.53 6.17
CA ARG A 177 3.10 30.14 7.18
C ARG A 177 4.56 30.15 6.72
N ILE A 178 5.04 29.03 6.15
CA ILE A 178 6.38 28.95 5.58
C ILE A 178 6.58 30.00 4.48
N ALA A 179 5.60 30.11 3.59
CA ALA A 179 5.62 31.12 2.51
C ALA A 179 5.60 32.55 3.05
N ASN A 180 4.72 32.86 3.99
CA ASN A 180 4.56 34.21 4.56
C ASN A 180 5.78 34.66 5.34
N THR A 181 6.48 33.73 5.99
CA THR A 181 7.74 34.03 6.70
C THR A 181 8.95 33.99 5.78
N HIS A 182 8.79 33.65 4.50
CA HIS A 182 9.87 33.43 3.53
C HIS A 182 10.93 32.44 4.03
N SER A 183 10.51 31.52 4.89
CA SER A 183 11.41 30.49 5.41
C SER A 183 11.75 29.49 4.31
N PRO A 184 13.03 29.05 4.17
CA PRO A 184 13.41 28.15 3.09
C PRO A 184 12.58 26.86 3.12
N LEU A 185 11.97 26.47 1.99
CA LEU A 185 11.36 25.18 1.75
C LEU A 185 12.16 24.45 0.69
N ILE A 186 12.80 23.36 1.06
CA ILE A 186 13.58 22.54 0.14
C ILE A 186 12.66 21.48 -0.46
N VAL A 187 12.49 21.48 -1.78
CA VAL A 187 11.68 20.48 -2.47
C VAL A 187 12.43 19.17 -2.55
N ASN A 188 11.86 18.13 -1.95
CA ASN A 188 12.36 16.79 -2.11
C ASN A 188 11.76 16.17 -3.38
N ASN A 189 12.60 15.93 -4.38
CA ASN A 189 12.18 15.51 -5.73
C ASN A 189 11.89 13.99 -5.85
N ILE A 190 11.73 13.25 -4.74
CA ILE A 190 11.09 11.94 -4.78
C ILE A 190 9.65 12.14 -5.25
N GLU A 191 9.24 11.42 -6.30
CA GLU A 191 7.97 11.65 -7.04
C GLU A 191 6.76 11.90 -6.13
N GLY A 192 6.47 10.98 -5.21
CA GLY A 192 5.30 11.11 -4.33
C GLY A 192 5.42 12.22 -3.29
N VAL A 193 6.63 12.68 -2.94
CA VAL A 193 6.88 13.80 -2.02
C VAL A 193 6.76 15.13 -2.77
N LYS A 194 7.33 15.20 -3.97
CA LYS A 194 7.19 16.35 -4.86
C LYS A 194 5.72 16.61 -5.18
N TYR A 195 4.98 15.56 -5.52
CA TYR A 195 3.55 15.67 -5.81
C TYR A 195 2.75 16.24 -4.63
N LEU A 196 3.04 15.81 -3.39
CA LEU A 196 2.44 16.41 -2.20
C LEU A 196 2.75 17.91 -2.10
N THR A 197 4.01 18.29 -2.33
CA THR A 197 4.44 19.70 -2.28
C THR A 197 3.69 20.54 -3.30
N GLU A 198 3.47 20.00 -4.51
CA GLU A 198 2.70 20.68 -5.58
C GLU A 198 1.21 20.79 -5.25
N ILE A 199 0.60 19.76 -4.65
CA ILE A 199 -0.78 19.83 -4.13
C ILE A 199 -0.92 20.96 -3.12
N LEU A 200 0.01 21.03 -2.15
CA LEU A 200 -0.01 22.06 -1.11
C LEU A 200 0.20 23.46 -1.68
N TRP A 201 1.08 23.60 -2.69
CA TRP A 201 1.27 24.84 -3.41
C TRP A 201 -0.06 25.35 -4.01
N ASN A 202 -0.74 24.48 -4.75
CA ASN A 202 -2.01 24.83 -5.39
C ASN A 202 -3.11 25.11 -4.35
N ALA A 203 -3.21 24.29 -3.31
CA ALA A 203 -4.20 24.45 -2.25
C ALA A 203 -3.99 25.72 -1.41
N ALA A 204 -2.74 26.14 -1.24
CA ALA A 204 -2.40 27.38 -0.55
C ALA A 204 -2.76 28.65 -1.37
N GLY A 205 -2.97 28.49 -2.69
CA GLY A 205 -3.38 29.56 -3.58
C GLY A 205 -2.25 30.49 -4.03
N PHE A 206 -1.00 30.01 -4.00
CA PHE A 206 0.14 30.78 -4.48
C PHE A 206 0.28 30.69 -5.99
N THR A 207 0.56 31.82 -6.62
CA THR A 207 0.77 31.92 -8.08
C THR A 207 2.24 31.94 -8.46
N GLU A 208 3.11 32.42 -7.56
CA GLU A 208 4.53 32.60 -7.83
C GLU A 208 5.41 31.95 -6.75
N LYS A 209 6.42 31.23 -7.21
CA LYS A 209 7.45 30.63 -6.36
C LYS A 209 8.50 31.70 -6.04
N GLY A 210 8.50 32.20 -4.81
CA GLY A 210 9.52 33.14 -4.32
C GLY A 210 10.85 32.43 -4.04
N GLY A 211 11.87 33.20 -3.64
CA GLY A 211 13.19 32.67 -3.31
C GLY A 211 13.25 31.73 -2.12
N TRP A 212 12.18 31.63 -1.36
CA TRP A 212 12.01 30.65 -0.27
C TRP A 212 11.71 29.23 -0.78
N TYR A 213 11.18 29.07 -1.98
CA TYR A 213 10.83 27.79 -2.58
C TYR A 213 12.02 27.25 -3.40
N ASN A 214 12.79 26.34 -2.82
CA ASN A 214 14.05 25.85 -3.38
C ASN A 214 13.85 24.50 -4.07
N GLU A 215 13.71 24.51 -5.39
CA GLU A 215 13.62 23.31 -6.23
C GLU A 215 14.94 23.10 -6.98
N GLN A 216 15.83 22.30 -6.39
CA GLN A 216 17.21 22.07 -6.88
C GLN A 216 17.39 20.63 -7.42
N GLY A 217 16.34 19.84 -7.57
CA GLY A 217 16.44 18.45 -8.01
C GLY A 217 16.93 17.47 -6.94
N LEU A 218 17.10 17.92 -5.70
CA LEU A 218 17.59 17.09 -4.60
C LEU A 218 16.55 16.01 -4.21
N GLN A 219 17.03 14.83 -3.83
CA GLN A 219 16.18 13.72 -3.44
C GLN A 219 16.59 13.12 -2.08
N GLY A 220 15.63 12.60 -1.34
CA GLY A 220 15.83 11.82 -0.12
C GLY A 220 16.74 12.56 0.88
N GLN A 221 17.84 11.93 1.25
CA GLN A 221 18.77 12.44 2.25
C GLN A 221 19.41 13.76 1.85
N ASP A 222 19.72 13.98 0.56
CA ASP A 222 20.36 15.21 0.10
C ASP A 222 19.46 16.42 0.32
N ALA A 223 18.15 16.28 0.11
CA ALA A 223 17.17 17.32 0.41
C ALA A 223 17.12 17.64 1.91
N ILE A 224 17.28 16.63 2.78
CA ILE A 224 17.31 16.79 4.23
C ILE A 224 18.57 17.54 4.69
N VAL A 225 19.72 17.17 4.15
CA VAL A 225 20.99 17.82 4.46
C VAL A 225 20.95 19.29 4.06
N GLU A 226 20.41 19.59 2.88
CA GLU A 226 20.26 20.94 2.39
C GLU A 226 19.26 21.76 3.23
N ALA A 227 18.12 21.16 3.63
CA ALA A 227 17.18 21.81 4.52
C ALA A 227 17.82 22.16 5.87
N ALA A 228 18.60 21.24 6.43
CA ALA A 228 19.32 21.49 7.68
C ALA A 228 20.37 22.61 7.55
N ARG A 229 21.05 22.68 6.38
CA ARG A 229 22.05 23.73 6.09
C ARG A 229 21.43 25.12 5.99
N GLN A 230 20.18 25.21 5.53
CA GLN A 230 19.46 26.48 5.34
C GLN A 230 18.54 26.83 6.51
N ASP A 231 18.53 26.06 7.60
CA ASP A 231 17.51 26.14 8.66
C ASP A 231 16.08 26.17 8.07
N GLY A 232 15.85 25.32 7.06
CA GLY A 232 14.64 25.29 6.25
C GLY A 232 13.75 24.10 6.54
N TYR A 233 12.65 24.06 5.80
CA TYR A 233 11.63 23.02 5.87
C TYR A 233 11.74 22.04 4.69
N VAL A 234 11.32 20.79 4.90
CA VAL A 234 11.33 19.75 3.87
C VAL A 234 10.33 18.66 4.20
N PHE A 235 9.66 18.08 3.18
CA PHE A 235 8.88 16.86 3.36
C PHE A 235 9.71 15.62 3.09
N TRP A 236 9.61 14.63 3.98
CA TRP A 236 10.17 13.31 3.74
C TRP A 236 9.50 12.22 4.58
N GLY A 237 9.79 10.94 4.24
CA GLY A 237 9.36 9.80 5.04
C GLY A 237 9.87 9.88 6.48
N LEU A 238 8.99 9.69 7.45
CA LEU A 238 9.38 9.75 8.87
C LEU A 238 10.45 8.69 9.19
N THR A 239 10.27 7.46 8.72
CA THR A 239 11.21 6.35 8.99
C THR A 239 12.62 6.61 8.45
N PRO A 240 12.81 6.91 7.15
CA PRO A 240 14.15 7.22 6.64
C PRO A 240 14.75 8.47 7.28
N PHE A 241 13.95 9.48 7.62
CA PHE A 241 14.43 10.64 8.35
C PHE A 241 15.01 10.27 9.72
N LEU A 242 14.28 9.49 10.53
CA LEU A 242 14.75 9.10 11.86
C LEU A 242 16.04 8.26 11.80
N ARG A 243 16.21 7.45 10.77
CA ARG A 243 17.47 6.72 10.52
C ARG A 243 18.61 7.68 10.18
N THR A 244 18.38 8.60 9.24
CA THR A 244 19.36 9.63 8.84
C THR A 244 19.75 10.53 10.01
N GLN A 245 18.79 10.96 10.82
CA GLN A 245 19.05 11.80 12.00
C GLN A 245 19.99 11.11 12.98
N ARG A 246 19.85 9.80 13.20
CA ARG A 246 20.76 9.04 14.06
C ARG A 246 22.17 8.93 13.51
N GLN A 247 22.31 8.76 12.19
CA GLN A 247 23.60 8.56 11.52
C GLN A 247 24.35 9.87 11.34
N ASN A 248 23.67 10.91 10.88
CA ASN A 248 24.27 12.16 10.41
C ASN A 248 24.05 13.36 11.34
N LYS A 249 23.38 13.18 12.48
CA LYS A 249 23.10 14.24 13.46
C LYS A 249 22.49 15.49 12.84
N VAL A 250 21.58 15.30 11.88
CA VAL A 250 20.92 16.41 11.19
C VAL A 250 20.04 17.20 12.17
N ASN A 251 20.22 18.51 12.22
CA ASN A 251 19.50 19.40 13.15
C ASN A 251 18.11 19.78 12.62
N LEU A 252 17.28 18.76 12.32
CA LEU A 252 15.88 18.93 11.96
C LEU A 252 15.00 18.10 12.91
N GLN A 253 13.74 18.47 13.01
CA GLN A 253 12.74 17.76 13.81
C GLN A 253 11.46 17.55 12.99
N PRO A 254 10.70 16.48 13.24
CA PRO A 254 9.35 16.36 12.72
C PRO A 254 8.47 17.40 13.41
N LEU A 255 7.92 18.33 12.63
CA LEU A 255 7.11 19.44 13.14
C LEU A 255 5.62 19.20 12.91
N VAL A 256 5.23 18.67 11.74
CA VAL A 256 3.85 18.30 11.44
C VAL A 256 3.79 16.82 11.09
N LEU A 257 2.89 16.10 11.77
CA LEU A 257 2.72 14.65 11.65
C LEU A 257 1.25 14.21 11.51
N ASN A 258 0.31 15.07 11.92
CA ASN A 258 -1.07 14.66 12.15
C ASN A 258 -2.04 14.99 10.99
N ASP A 259 -1.53 15.47 9.85
CA ASP A 259 -2.37 15.70 8.67
C ASP A 259 -2.58 14.40 7.88
N PRO A 260 -3.82 14.07 7.46
CA PRO A 260 -4.11 12.89 6.64
C PRO A 260 -3.31 12.79 5.34
N LEU A 261 -2.91 13.91 4.73
CA LEU A 261 -2.10 13.94 3.51
C LEU A 261 -0.68 13.36 3.71
N LEU A 262 -0.22 13.28 4.96
CA LEU A 262 1.07 12.66 5.30
C LEU A 262 1.01 11.13 5.34
N GLN A 263 -0.18 10.54 5.36
CA GLN A 263 -0.32 9.08 5.44
C GLN A 263 0.04 8.42 4.12
N ARG A 264 0.81 7.35 4.20
CA ARG A 264 1.24 6.53 3.06
C ARG A 264 0.71 5.11 3.24
N ILE A 265 -0.46 4.86 2.66
CA ILE A 265 -1.13 3.57 2.75
C ILE A 265 -0.35 2.54 1.94
N MET A 266 -0.04 1.40 2.56
CA MET A 266 0.57 0.24 1.91
C MET A 266 -0.52 -0.77 1.57
N VAL A 267 -0.43 -1.31 0.36
CA VAL A 267 -1.39 -2.28 -0.16
C VAL A 267 -0.66 -3.53 -0.64
N THR A 268 -1.33 -4.67 -0.50
CA THR A 268 -0.97 -5.89 -1.22
C THR A 268 -1.85 -6.05 -2.44
N VAL A 269 -1.25 -6.51 -3.53
CA VAL A 269 -1.94 -6.90 -4.78
C VAL A 269 -1.54 -8.33 -5.10
N VAL A 270 -2.46 -9.26 -4.99
CA VAL A 270 -2.24 -10.66 -5.40
C VAL A 270 -2.23 -10.74 -6.93
N VAL A 271 -1.23 -11.40 -7.49
CA VAL A 271 -1.10 -11.57 -8.94
C VAL A 271 -2.20 -12.50 -9.46
N ASN A 272 -2.79 -12.14 -10.59
CA ASN A 272 -3.90 -12.88 -11.18
C ASN A 272 -3.38 -14.10 -11.99
N PRO A 273 -3.70 -15.34 -11.59
CA PRO A 273 -3.26 -16.56 -12.26
C PRO A 273 -3.82 -16.73 -13.68
N ASP A 274 -4.93 -16.06 -13.99
CA ASP A 274 -5.53 -16.11 -15.35
C ASP A 274 -4.69 -15.29 -16.36
N ARG A 275 -3.83 -14.42 -15.88
CA ARG A 275 -2.96 -13.55 -16.70
C ARG A 275 -1.50 -13.94 -16.61
N VAL A 276 -1.08 -14.47 -15.47
CA VAL A 276 0.31 -14.83 -15.19
C VAL A 276 0.38 -16.28 -14.73
N SER A 277 1.11 -17.12 -15.46
CA SER A 277 1.24 -18.54 -15.12
C SER A 277 2.19 -18.76 -13.95
N GLY A 278 2.00 -19.84 -13.21
CA GLY A 278 2.91 -20.27 -12.13
C GLY A 278 2.83 -19.42 -10.85
N VAL A 279 1.75 -18.66 -10.68
CA VAL A 279 1.49 -17.87 -9.46
C VAL A 279 1.03 -18.78 -8.33
N ASN A 280 1.68 -18.68 -7.17
CA ASN A 280 1.21 -19.32 -5.93
C ASN A 280 0.12 -18.45 -5.27
N VAL A 281 -1.10 -18.53 -5.79
CA VAL A 281 -2.24 -17.73 -5.29
C VAL A 281 -2.57 -18.07 -3.84
N GLU A 282 -2.49 -19.34 -3.46
CA GLU A 282 -2.80 -19.78 -2.09
C GLU A 282 -1.83 -19.17 -1.09
N GLY A 283 -0.53 -19.23 -1.36
CA GLY A 283 0.50 -18.60 -0.52
C GLY A 283 0.40 -17.08 -0.49
N ALA A 284 0.12 -16.43 -1.64
CA ALA A 284 -0.08 -14.99 -1.72
C ALA A 284 -1.30 -14.52 -0.89
N MET A 285 -2.40 -15.25 -0.96
CA MET A 285 -3.60 -15.00 -0.15
C MET A 285 -3.35 -15.26 1.33
N ALA A 286 -2.60 -16.31 1.68
CA ALA A 286 -2.20 -16.58 3.05
C ALA A 286 -1.36 -15.42 3.62
N PHE A 287 -0.41 -14.89 2.84
CA PHE A 287 0.39 -13.73 3.24
C PHE A 287 -0.48 -12.48 3.46
N GLN A 288 -1.39 -12.19 2.54
CA GLN A 288 -2.31 -11.06 2.67
C GLN A 288 -3.21 -11.20 3.92
N GLN A 289 -3.76 -12.40 4.16
CA GLN A 289 -4.59 -12.68 5.33
C GLN A 289 -3.80 -12.58 6.64
N TYR A 290 -2.55 -13.06 6.65
CA TYR A 290 -1.65 -12.90 7.79
C TYR A 290 -1.45 -11.42 8.13
N LEU A 291 -1.16 -10.57 7.12
CA LEU A 291 -1.00 -9.13 7.35
C LEU A 291 -2.28 -8.48 7.91
N LEU A 292 -3.45 -8.96 7.51
CA LEU A 292 -4.76 -8.45 7.97
C LEU A 292 -5.22 -9.05 9.30
N ALA A 293 -4.58 -10.10 9.79
CA ALA A 293 -4.96 -10.76 11.03
C ALA A 293 -4.85 -9.81 12.23
N PRO A 294 -5.81 -9.82 13.19
CA PRO A 294 -5.80 -8.91 14.34
C PRO A 294 -4.51 -8.97 15.16
N ALA A 295 -3.91 -10.16 15.30
CA ALA A 295 -2.65 -10.33 16.01
C ALA A 295 -1.48 -9.63 15.31
N THR A 296 -1.39 -9.78 13.97
CA THR A 296 -0.37 -9.10 13.14
C THR A 296 -0.58 -7.59 13.16
N GLN A 297 -1.82 -7.12 13.07
CA GLN A 297 -2.14 -5.70 13.15
C GLN A 297 -1.77 -5.09 14.51
N ALA A 298 -1.96 -5.83 15.61
CA ALA A 298 -1.50 -5.42 16.93
C ALA A 298 0.04 -5.38 17.02
N ARG A 299 0.71 -6.33 16.39
CA ARG A 299 2.17 -6.38 16.29
C ARG A 299 2.72 -5.19 15.49
N ILE A 300 2.13 -4.85 14.35
CA ILE A 300 2.47 -3.66 13.57
C ILE A 300 2.33 -2.38 14.42
N ARG A 301 1.25 -2.25 15.19
CA ARG A 301 1.04 -1.11 16.10
C ARG A 301 2.13 -1.01 17.16
N GLY A 302 2.52 -2.14 17.71
CA GLY A 302 3.54 -2.21 18.76
C GLY A 302 4.97 -2.12 18.24
N PHE A 303 5.19 -2.22 16.94
CA PHE A 303 6.53 -2.25 16.37
C PHE A 303 7.31 -0.95 16.64
N ARG A 304 8.57 -1.10 17.02
CA ARG A 304 9.53 0.02 17.20
C ARG A 304 10.85 -0.39 16.59
N LEU A 305 11.49 0.53 15.88
CA LEU A 305 12.88 0.34 15.47
C LEU A 305 13.81 0.40 16.70
N PRO A 306 14.83 -0.47 16.76
CA PRO A 306 15.82 -0.43 17.82
C PRO A 306 16.38 0.98 18.02
N GLY A 307 16.24 1.53 19.23
CA GLY A 307 16.68 2.88 19.60
C GLY A 307 15.83 4.04 19.06
N ILE A 308 14.65 3.76 18.51
CA ILE A 308 13.63 4.75 18.13
C ILE A 308 12.33 4.40 18.86
N ASP A 309 12.06 5.12 19.95
CA ASP A 309 10.85 4.90 20.78
C ASP A 309 9.60 5.62 20.20
N ARG A 310 9.54 5.77 18.91
CA ARG A 310 8.40 6.35 18.20
C ARG A 310 7.76 5.30 17.31
N GLN A 311 6.43 5.30 17.26
CA GLN A 311 5.68 4.51 16.29
C GLN A 311 5.97 5.03 14.88
N ILE A 312 6.24 4.10 13.95
CA ILE A 312 6.56 4.40 12.54
C ILE A 312 5.70 3.59 11.57
N TRP A 313 4.99 2.59 12.09
CA TRP A 313 4.04 1.76 11.35
C TRP A 313 2.70 1.76 12.06
N TRP A 314 1.63 1.86 11.31
CA TRP A 314 0.27 1.89 11.83
C TRP A 314 -0.57 0.80 11.17
N PRO A 315 -1.46 0.15 11.93
CA PRO A 315 -2.44 -0.78 11.39
C PRO A 315 -3.32 -0.11 10.33
N ALA A 316 -3.85 -0.90 9.40
CA ALA A 316 -4.79 -0.42 8.39
C ALA A 316 -6.24 -0.79 8.70
N GLY A 317 -7.17 -0.09 8.09
CA GLY A 317 -8.59 -0.37 8.14
C GLY A 317 -9.16 -0.33 9.56
N ARG A 318 -10.03 -1.28 9.86
CA ARG A 318 -10.76 -1.36 11.14
C ARG A 318 -9.86 -1.60 12.35
N ASN A 319 -8.65 -2.11 12.14
CA ASN A 319 -7.68 -2.36 13.20
C ASN A 319 -6.95 -1.09 13.64
N ASN A 320 -7.24 0.03 13.01
CA ASN A 320 -6.67 1.34 13.31
C ASN A 320 -7.51 2.15 14.33
N ALA A 321 -8.29 1.49 15.17
CA ALA A 321 -9.19 2.13 16.15
C ALA A 321 -8.49 3.01 17.22
N GLY A 322 -7.17 3.01 17.30
CA GLY A 322 -6.40 3.93 18.16
C GLY A 322 -5.94 5.21 17.43
N TYR A 323 -6.20 5.29 16.13
CA TYR A 323 -6.04 6.46 15.30
C TYR A 323 -7.43 7.08 15.10
N ALA A 324 -7.97 7.61 16.16
CA ALA A 324 -9.02 8.58 15.97
C ALA A 324 -8.38 9.72 15.16
N LEU A 325 -8.74 9.84 13.88
CA LEU A 325 -8.77 11.16 13.28
C LEU A 325 -9.50 12.03 14.32
N PRO A 326 -8.97 13.20 14.69
CA PRO A 326 -9.69 14.07 15.59
C PRO A 326 -11.14 14.13 15.09
N GLU A 327 -12.08 13.85 15.99
CA GLU A 327 -13.50 13.97 15.65
C GLU A 327 -13.68 15.39 15.09
N LEU A 328 -14.10 15.45 13.81
CA LEU A 328 -14.39 16.71 13.14
C LEU A 328 -15.57 17.40 13.77
#